data_50db9b856ec0d765d95a017196d92b27
#
_entry.id   50db9b856ec0d765d95a017196d92b27
#
_cell.length_a   1.000
_cell.length_b   1.000
_cell.length_c   1.000
_cell.angle_alpha   90.00
_cell.angle_beta   90.00
_cell.angle_gamma   90.00
#
_symmetry.space_group_name_H-M   'P 1'
#
loop_
_entity.id
_entity.type
_entity.pdbx_description
1 polymer ?
#
loop_
_entity_poly.entity_id
_entity_poly.type
_entity_poly.pdbx_seq_one_letter_code
_entity_poly.pdbx_strand_id
1 'polypeptide(L)'
;MDLIDKKILGELQRNAKQNTKEIATKVGLTVTPTYERIKKLEQKGVIKSYVTLLDRDLIGKQIIAFCQITLYKHQRSLLDSFKESILTFDEVMECHNVSGNFDFLLKVAVNDMNKFQEFINDKLSVVEGISTIQSSFVMTSFKDTTSYNL
;
A
#
# COMPACT_ATOMS: atom_id res chain seq x y z
N MET A 1 17.35 -5.69 15.99
CA MET A 1 17.77 -4.86 14.87
C MET A 1 18.77 -3.83 15.37
N ASP A 2 20.01 -3.93 14.94
CA ASP A 2 21.09 -3.02 15.34
C ASP A 2 21.25 -1.84 14.35
N LEU A 3 22.22 -0.94 14.60
CA LEU A 3 22.46 0.23 13.77
C LEU A 3 22.85 -0.12 12.33
N ILE A 4 23.57 -1.23 12.15
CA ILE A 4 23.99 -1.71 10.83
C ILE A 4 22.76 -2.23 10.06
N ASP A 5 21.90 -2.98 10.71
CA ASP A 5 20.65 -3.45 10.09
C ASP A 5 19.79 -2.27 9.60
N LYS A 6 19.68 -1.20 10.41
CA LYS A 6 18.97 0.04 10.01
C LYS A 6 19.62 0.70 8.79
N LYS A 7 20.96 0.76 8.72
CA LYS A 7 21.66 1.28 7.54
C LYS A 7 21.41 0.43 6.30
N ILE A 8 21.45 -0.90 6.41
CA ILE A 8 21.13 -1.82 5.30
C ILE A 8 19.70 -1.57 4.80
N LEU A 9 18.72 -1.49 5.71
CA LEU A 9 17.32 -1.22 5.35
C LEU A 9 17.16 0.15 4.70
N GLY A 10 17.87 1.18 5.19
CA GLY A 10 17.87 2.50 4.59
C GLY A 10 18.40 2.50 3.15
N GLU A 11 19.47 1.73 2.86
CA GLU A 11 19.98 1.57 1.49
C GLU A 11 18.99 0.82 0.59
N LEU A 12 18.38 -0.26 1.10
CA LEU A 12 17.38 -1.03 0.35
C LEU A 12 16.11 -0.21 0.07
N GLN A 13 15.66 0.64 0.99
CA GLN A 13 14.52 1.54 0.78
C GLN A 13 14.81 2.60 -0.30
N ARG A 14 16.06 3.06 -0.43
CA ARG A 14 16.45 4.00 -1.49
C ARG A 14 16.52 3.33 -2.86
N ASN A 15 17.13 2.15 -2.92
CA ASN A 15 17.27 1.39 -4.16
C ASN A 15 17.43 -0.10 -3.86
N ALA A 16 16.36 -0.86 -4.07
CA ALA A 16 16.35 -2.30 -3.87
C ALA A 16 17.10 -3.10 -4.97
N LYS A 17 17.50 -2.44 -6.09
CA LYS A 17 18.28 -3.06 -7.16
C LYS A 17 19.78 -3.12 -6.88
N GLN A 18 20.25 -2.50 -5.78
CA GLN A 18 21.66 -2.60 -5.39
C GLN A 18 22.03 -4.06 -5.13
N ASN A 19 23.22 -4.46 -5.60
CA ASN A 19 23.78 -5.75 -5.24
C ASN A 19 24.38 -5.71 -3.82
N THR A 20 24.60 -6.88 -3.23
CA THR A 20 25.09 -6.99 -1.84
C THR A 20 26.46 -6.31 -1.65
N LYS A 21 27.33 -6.29 -2.69
CA LYS A 21 28.63 -5.64 -2.62
C LYS A 21 28.52 -4.13 -2.50
N GLU A 22 27.58 -3.52 -3.24
CA GLU A 22 27.30 -2.08 -3.16
C GLU A 22 26.79 -1.70 -1.78
N ILE A 23 25.85 -2.47 -1.24
CA ILE A 23 25.31 -2.25 0.11
C ILE A 23 26.43 -2.42 1.15
N ALA A 24 27.22 -3.48 1.06
CA ALA A 24 28.34 -3.76 1.97
C ALA A 24 29.31 -2.58 2.07
N THR A 25 29.71 -2.02 0.93
CA THR A 25 30.60 -0.85 0.87
C THR A 25 29.98 0.35 1.62
N LYS A 26 28.68 0.61 1.43
CA LYS A 26 27.99 1.76 2.04
C LYS A 26 27.79 1.63 3.54
N VAL A 27 27.63 0.40 4.03
CA VAL A 27 27.43 0.15 5.47
C VAL A 27 28.72 -0.18 6.22
N GLY A 28 29.87 -0.24 5.52
CA GLY A 28 31.18 -0.50 6.12
C GLY A 28 31.40 -1.95 6.53
N LEU A 29 30.87 -2.89 5.75
CA LEU A 29 31.01 -4.33 5.96
C LEU A 29 31.62 -5.02 4.72
N THR A 30 32.02 -6.29 4.87
CA THR A 30 32.29 -7.17 3.73
C THR A 30 31.01 -7.83 3.22
N VAL A 31 31.07 -8.45 2.03
CA VAL A 31 29.88 -8.98 1.33
C VAL A 31 29.16 -10.05 2.14
N THR A 32 29.90 -11.03 2.70
CA THR A 32 29.30 -12.16 3.41
C THR A 32 28.45 -11.75 4.62
N PRO A 33 28.96 -10.98 5.59
CA PRO A 33 28.13 -10.55 6.72
C PRO A 33 26.98 -9.64 6.32
N THR A 34 27.11 -8.87 5.23
CA THR A 34 26.02 -8.07 4.71
C THR A 34 24.91 -8.97 4.14
N TYR A 35 25.26 -9.98 3.35
CA TYR A 35 24.31 -10.96 2.84
C TYR A 35 23.56 -11.70 3.95
N GLU A 36 24.30 -12.18 4.96
CA GLU A 36 23.70 -12.89 6.11
C GLU A 36 22.70 -12.00 6.87
N ARG A 37 23.02 -10.72 7.05
CA ARG A 37 22.12 -9.77 7.70
C ARG A 37 20.84 -9.54 6.88
N ILE A 38 20.97 -9.34 5.57
CA ILE A 38 19.81 -9.19 4.67
C ILE A 38 18.93 -10.44 4.77
N LYS A 39 19.50 -11.63 4.64
CA LYS A 39 18.76 -12.90 4.78
C LYS A 39 18.05 -13.03 6.11
N LYS A 40 18.69 -12.64 7.21
CA LYS A 40 18.08 -12.65 8.54
C LYS A 40 16.92 -11.65 8.66
N LEU A 41 17.01 -10.49 8.01
CA LEU A 41 15.93 -9.49 7.98
C LEU A 41 14.73 -9.99 7.14
N GLU A 42 14.98 -10.68 6.03
CA GLU A 42 13.97 -11.36 5.23
C GLU A 42 13.28 -12.47 6.03
N GLN A 43 14.04 -13.38 6.63
CA GLN A 43 13.52 -14.50 7.43
C GLN A 43 12.68 -14.04 8.63
N LYS A 44 13.04 -12.92 9.24
CA LYS A 44 12.28 -12.31 10.34
C LYS A 44 11.05 -11.53 9.87
N GLY A 45 10.81 -11.42 8.56
CA GLY A 45 9.71 -10.65 7.98
C GLY A 45 9.85 -9.13 8.15
N VAL A 46 11.03 -8.61 8.51
CA VAL A 46 11.31 -7.16 8.53
C VAL A 46 11.31 -6.64 7.10
N ILE A 47 11.92 -7.38 6.17
CA ILE A 47 11.76 -7.18 4.73
C ILE A 47 10.65 -8.13 4.28
N LYS A 48 9.51 -7.56 3.90
CA LYS A 48 8.35 -8.35 3.44
C LYS A 48 8.50 -8.77 1.98
N SER A 49 8.94 -7.85 1.13
CA SER A 49 9.07 -8.04 -0.32
C SER A 49 9.90 -6.93 -0.94
N TYR A 50 10.33 -7.14 -2.17
CA TYR A 50 10.93 -6.13 -3.03
C TYR A 50 9.94 -5.82 -4.14
N VAL A 51 9.54 -4.56 -4.28
CA VAL A 51 8.53 -4.13 -5.26
C VAL A 51 9.07 -3.00 -6.13
N THR A 52 8.58 -2.91 -7.36
CA THR A 52 8.84 -1.78 -8.24
C THR A 52 7.76 -0.72 -8.01
N LEU A 53 8.16 0.51 -7.74
CA LEU A 53 7.26 1.65 -7.74
C LEU A 53 7.10 2.14 -9.18
N LEU A 54 5.86 2.27 -9.61
CA LEU A 54 5.52 2.72 -10.95
C LEU A 54 5.08 4.17 -10.93
N ASP A 55 5.43 4.91 -11.99
CA ASP A 55 4.88 6.23 -12.25
C ASP A 55 3.42 6.06 -12.72
N ARG A 56 2.47 6.46 -11.88
CA ARG A 56 1.04 6.28 -12.11
C ARG A 56 0.53 6.99 -13.35
N ASP A 57 1.12 8.16 -13.67
CA ASP A 57 0.69 8.95 -14.83
C ASP A 57 1.11 8.26 -16.14
N LEU A 58 2.30 7.63 -16.15
CA LEU A 58 2.80 6.86 -17.28
C LEU A 58 2.05 5.55 -17.51
N ILE A 59 1.47 4.95 -16.47
CA ILE A 59 0.64 3.74 -16.58
C ILE A 59 -0.86 4.04 -16.68
N GLY A 60 -1.23 5.31 -16.83
CA GLY A 60 -2.62 5.73 -17.04
C GLY A 60 -3.50 5.70 -15.78
N LYS A 61 -2.95 5.65 -14.57
CA LYS A 61 -3.70 5.70 -13.30
C LYS A 61 -3.78 7.13 -12.77
N GLN A 62 -4.44 8.01 -13.53
CA GLN A 62 -4.43 9.46 -13.29
C GLN A 62 -5.30 9.88 -12.10
N ILE A 63 -6.36 9.14 -11.79
CA ILE A 63 -7.28 9.44 -10.70
C ILE A 63 -6.93 8.61 -9.48
N ILE A 64 -6.63 9.29 -8.38
CA ILE A 64 -6.55 8.70 -7.04
C ILE A 64 -7.69 9.28 -6.21
N ALA A 65 -8.48 8.40 -5.61
CA ALA A 65 -9.55 8.77 -4.70
C ALA A 65 -9.42 8.04 -3.35
N PHE A 66 -9.76 8.73 -2.28
CA PHE A 66 -9.98 8.11 -0.98
C PHE A 66 -11.48 7.99 -0.75
N CYS A 67 -11.97 6.75 -0.61
CA CYS A 67 -13.36 6.47 -0.36
C CYS A 67 -13.56 6.08 1.10
N GLN A 68 -14.34 6.87 1.82
CA GLN A 68 -14.77 6.61 3.19
C GLN A 68 -16.06 5.78 3.12
N ILE A 69 -16.04 4.61 3.75
CA ILE A 69 -17.14 3.66 3.71
C ILE A 69 -17.74 3.53 5.11
N THR A 70 -19.05 3.64 5.21
CA THR A 70 -19.81 3.32 6.43
C THR A 70 -20.71 2.13 6.17
N LEU A 71 -20.72 1.16 7.07
CA LEU A 71 -21.63 0.03 7.02
C LEU A 71 -22.88 0.31 7.88
N TYR A 72 -24.04 -0.21 7.45
CA TYR A 72 -25.28 -0.02 8.21
C TYR A 72 -25.35 -0.91 9.46
N LYS A 73 -24.52 -1.96 9.56
CA LYS A 73 -24.39 -2.84 10.73
C LYS A 73 -22.96 -3.35 10.85
N HIS A 74 -22.48 -3.47 12.10
CA HIS A 74 -21.16 -4.01 12.42
C HIS A 74 -21.21 -5.50 12.77
N GLN A 75 -22.00 -6.30 12.06
CA GLN A 75 -22.03 -7.75 12.21
C GLN A 75 -20.80 -8.35 11.55
N ARG A 76 -20.19 -9.33 12.22
CA ARG A 76 -18.95 -9.98 11.75
C ARG A 76 -19.11 -10.55 10.34
N SER A 77 -20.25 -11.16 10.03
CA SER A 77 -20.53 -11.69 8.69
C SER A 77 -20.47 -10.62 7.59
N LEU A 78 -21.02 -9.43 7.86
CA LEU A 78 -20.99 -8.32 6.91
C LEU A 78 -19.57 -7.75 6.73
N LEU A 79 -18.81 -7.67 7.83
CA LEU A 79 -17.41 -7.25 7.76
C LEU A 79 -16.56 -8.22 6.93
N ASP A 80 -16.77 -9.54 7.11
CA ASP A 80 -16.05 -10.57 6.36
C ASP A 80 -16.46 -10.54 4.89
N SER A 81 -17.77 -10.44 4.57
CA SER A 81 -18.26 -10.33 3.19
C SER A 81 -17.76 -9.06 2.48
N PHE A 82 -17.78 -7.92 3.17
CA PHE A 82 -17.22 -6.67 2.64
C PHE A 82 -15.73 -6.85 2.31
N LYS A 83 -14.94 -7.40 3.24
CA LYS A 83 -13.52 -7.64 3.04
C LYS A 83 -13.25 -8.55 1.83
N GLU A 84 -13.98 -9.67 1.72
CA GLU A 84 -13.84 -10.59 0.59
C GLU A 84 -14.12 -9.88 -0.74
N SER A 85 -15.18 -9.08 -0.81
CA SER A 85 -15.52 -8.31 -2.01
C SER A 85 -14.43 -7.30 -2.39
N ILE A 86 -13.96 -6.51 -1.42
CA ILE A 86 -12.94 -5.48 -1.64
C ILE A 86 -11.62 -6.08 -2.14
N LEU A 87 -11.23 -7.25 -1.66
CA LEU A 87 -9.99 -7.92 -2.09
C LEU A 87 -10.01 -8.37 -3.57
N THR A 88 -11.17 -8.41 -4.21
CA THR A 88 -11.31 -8.76 -5.64
C THR A 88 -11.23 -7.55 -6.58
N PHE A 89 -11.24 -6.33 -6.07
CA PHE A 89 -11.29 -5.12 -6.89
C PHE A 89 -9.89 -4.59 -7.19
N ASP A 90 -9.48 -4.72 -8.45
CA ASP A 90 -8.17 -4.25 -8.94
C ASP A 90 -7.98 -2.72 -8.81
N GLU A 91 -9.08 -1.98 -8.73
CA GLU A 91 -9.06 -0.53 -8.55
C GLU A 91 -8.66 -0.14 -7.12
N VAL A 92 -8.81 -1.04 -6.14
CA VAL A 92 -8.52 -0.78 -4.72
C VAL A 92 -7.06 -1.12 -4.43
N MET A 93 -6.28 -0.08 -4.17
CA MET A 93 -4.86 -0.19 -3.80
C MET A 93 -4.66 -0.50 -2.31
N GLU A 94 -5.51 0.08 -1.46
CA GLU A 94 -5.44 -0.05 -0.01
C GLU A 94 -6.84 -0.08 0.58
N CYS A 95 -7.04 -0.89 1.64
CA CYS A 95 -8.26 -0.95 2.42
C CYS A 95 -7.90 -1.03 3.90
N HIS A 96 -8.30 -0.02 4.66
CA HIS A 96 -8.03 0.08 6.08
C HIS A 96 -9.33 0.16 6.87
N ASN A 97 -9.48 -0.69 7.89
CA ASN A 97 -10.48 -0.45 8.92
C ASN A 97 -9.95 0.64 9.84
N VAL A 98 -10.73 1.67 10.08
CA VAL A 98 -10.33 2.86 10.83
C VAL A 98 -11.32 3.14 11.96
N SER A 99 -10.86 3.84 12.99
CA SER A 99 -11.71 4.40 14.03
C SER A 99 -12.15 5.80 13.63
N GLY A 100 -13.39 6.20 13.95
CA GLY A 100 -13.89 7.53 13.67
C GLY A 100 -15.30 7.52 13.11
N ASN A 101 -15.61 8.45 12.19
CA ASN A 101 -16.96 8.68 11.66
C ASN A 101 -17.35 7.72 10.53
N PHE A 102 -16.45 6.87 10.07
CA PHE A 102 -16.66 5.87 9.04
C PHE A 102 -15.85 4.61 9.38
N ASP A 103 -16.15 3.48 8.75
CA ASP A 103 -15.61 2.18 9.13
C ASP A 103 -14.36 1.80 8.34
N PHE A 104 -14.31 2.16 7.04
CA PHE A 104 -13.21 1.81 6.16
C PHE A 104 -12.77 2.99 5.32
N LEU A 105 -11.47 3.06 5.09
CA LEU A 105 -10.84 3.96 4.14
C LEU A 105 -10.22 3.15 3.01
N LEU A 106 -10.67 3.40 1.79
CA LEU A 106 -10.12 2.80 0.58
C LEU A 106 -9.26 3.84 -0.15
N LYS A 107 -8.13 3.40 -0.70
CA LYS A 107 -7.39 4.15 -1.73
C LYS A 107 -7.67 3.50 -3.07
N VAL A 108 -8.26 4.24 -3.98
CA VAL A 108 -8.70 3.77 -5.30
C VAL A 108 -7.88 4.46 -6.38
N ALA A 109 -7.42 3.70 -7.37
CA ALA A 109 -6.64 4.19 -8.50
C ALA A 109 -7.27 3.76 -9.82
N VAL A 110 -7.71 4.72 -10.63
CA VAL A 110 -8.36 4.48 -11.93
C VAL A 110 -7.82 5.42 -13.00
N ASN A 111 -8.14 5.13 -14.27
CA ASN A 111 -7.61 5.86 -15.41
C ASN A 111 -8.24 7.24 -15.55
N ASP A 112 -9.56 7.32 -15.38
CA ASP A 112 -10.35 8.53 -15.58
C ASP A 112 -11.62 8.53 -14.72
N MET A 113 -12.40 9.61 -14.82
CA MET A 113 -13.62 9.77 -14.04
C MET A 113 -14.72 8.79 -14.46
N ASN A 114 -14.79 8.37 -15.72
CA ASN A 114 -15.77 7.39 -16.18
C ASN A 114 -15.49 6.04 -15.53
N LYS A 115 -14.21 5.62 -15.48
CA LYS A 115 -13.81 4.39 -14.78
C LYS A 115 -14.05 4.46 -13.26
N PHE A 116 -13.93 5.64 -12.68
CA PHE A 116 -14.31 5.85 -11.28
C PHE A 116 -15.81 5.66 -11.07
N GLN A 117 -16.65 6.24 -11.93
CA GLN A 117 -18.10 6.09 -11.85
C GLN A 117 -18.54 4.64 -12.06
N GLU A 118 -17.99 3.92 -13.04
CA GLU A 118 -18.21 2.49 -13.24
C GLU A 118 -17.85 1.71 -11.96
N PHE A 119 -16.68 1.97 -11.39
CA PHE A 119 -16.25 1.31 -10.15
C PHE A 119 -17.23 1.55 -9.00
N ILE A 120 -17.65 2.80 -8.78
CA ILE A 120 -18.61 3.13 -7.72
C ILE A 120 -19.97 2.46 -7.97
N ASN A 121 -20.54 2.61 -9.18
CA ASN A 121 -21.90 2.18 -9.47
C ASN A 121 -22.03 0.66 -9.61
N ASP A 122 -21.07 0.01 -10.28
CA ASP A 122 -21.21 -1.37 -10.68
C ASP A 122 -20.49 -2.34 -9.73
N LYS A 123 -19.53 -1.85 -8.93
CA LYS A 123 -18.74 -2.67 -8.03
C LYS A 123 -18.97 -2.29 -6.57
N LEU A 124 -18.61 -1.07 -6.18
CA LEU A 124 -18.55 -0.72 -4.76
C LEU A 124 -19.94 -0.57 -4.13
N SER A 125 -20.87 0.09 -4.80
CA SER A 125 -22.22 0.34 -4.26
C SER A 125 -23.11 -0.91 -4.18
N VAL A 126 -22.75 -1.97 -4.88
CA VAL A 126 -23.48 -3.25 -4.85
C VAL A 126 -22.94 -4.21 -3.78
N VAL A 127 -21.86 -3.85 -3.09
CA VAL A 127 -21.34 -4.63 -1.97
C VAL A 127 -22.31 -4.57 -0.81
N GLU A 128 -22.73 -5.75 -0.34
CA GLU A 128 -23.67 -5.84 0.77
C GLU A 128 -23.11 -5.21 2.04
N GLY A 129 -23.96 -4.48 2.74
CA GLY A 129 -23.62 -3.87 4.03
C GLY A 129 -23.19 -2.41 3.94
N ILE A 130 -22.89 -1.88 2.77
CA ILE A 130 -22.53 -0.46 2.62
C ILE A 130 -23.78 0.42 2.81
N SER A 131 -23.65 1.40 3.70
CA SER A 131 -24.65 2.44 3.94
C SER A 131 -24.29 3.74 3.21
N THR A 132 -23.02 4.13 3.29
CA THR A 132 -22.55 5.41 2.74
C THR A 132 -21.18 5.25 2.10
N ILE A 133 -20.99 5.88 0.96
CA ILE A 133 -19.71 6.05 0.27
C ILE A 133 -19.48 7.55 0.12
N GLN A 134 -18.38 8.06 0.69
CA GLN A 134 -17.96 9.44 0.51
C GLN A 134 -16.56 9.45 -0.12
N SER A 135 -16.45 10.02 -1.30
CA SER A 135 -15.20 10.00 -2.07
C SER A 135 -14.55 11.38 -2.11
N SER A 136 -13.23 11.41 -1.90
CA SER A 136 -12.39 12.61 -2.02
C SER A 136 -11.28 12.34 -3.03
N PHE A 137 -11.12 13.22 -4.02
CA PHE A 137 -10.11 13.08 -5.06
C PHE A 137 -8.82 13.80 -4.65
N VAL A 138 -7.69 13.16 -4.94
CA VAL A 138 -6.37 13.79 -4.73
C VAL A 138 -6.15 14.82 -5.83
N MET A 139 -6.13 16.10 -5.46
CA MET A 139 -5.84 17.20 -6.37
C MET A 139 -4.33 17.35 -6.60
N THR A 140 -3.54 17.27 -5.54
CA THR A 140 -2.07 17.38 -5.57
C THR A 140 -1.47 16.54 -4.46
N SER A 141 -0.42 15.80 -4.78
CA SER A 141 0.35 15.06 -3.78
C SER A 141 1.63 15.83 -3.47
N PHE A 142 1.78 16.30 -2.22
CA PHE A 142 2.98 16.98 -1.76
C PHE A 142 4.06 16.04 -1.24
N LYS A 143 3.66 14.86 -0.79
CA LYS A 143 4.55 13.82 -0.32
C LYS A 143 3.91 12.45 -0.54
N ASP A 144 4.61 11.61 -1.28
CA ASP A 144 4.25 10.20 -1.49
C ASP A 144 5.54 9.38 -1.36
N THR A 145 5.69 8.64 -0.27
CA THR A 145 6.87 7.84 0.01
C THR A 145 6.51 6.55 0.73
N THR A 146 7.16 5.48 0.35
CA THR A 146 7.06 4.17 1.02
C THR A 146 8.18 3.95 2.04
N SER A 147 9.12 4.91 2.17
CA SER A 147 10.29 4.78 3.03
C SER A 147 10.01 5.23 4.47
N TYR A 148 10.42 4.43 5.44
CA TYR A 148 10.42 4.76 6.86
C TYR A 148 11.77 5.33 7.29
N ASN A 149 11.75 6.32 8.16
CA ASN A 149 12.95 6.78 8.86
C ASN A 149 13.26 5.80 10.01
N LEU A 150 14.48 5.22 10.03
CA LEU A 150 14.87 4.12 10.92
C LEU A 150 15.92 4.53 11.94
#